data_95da235d2a168b1beeb00e41f1cc1aee
#
_entry.id   95da235d2a168b1beeb00e41f1cc1aee
#
_cell.length_a   1.000
_cell.length_b   1.000
_cell.length_c   1.000
_cell.angle_alpha   90.00
_cell.angle_beta   90.00
_cell.angle_gamma   90.00
#
_symmetry.space_group_name_H-M   'P 1'
#
loop_
_entity.id
_entity.type
_entity.pdbx_description
1 polymer ?
#
loop_
_entity_poly.entity_id
_entity_poly.type
_entity_poly.pdbx_seq_one_letter_code
_entity_poly.pdbx_strand_id
1 'polypeptide(L)'
;SDIDNFTNAIGYFKASNTEANDSFGYSVSLSGDGMTMAVGAIHEDSSATGISGNQSDNNSSDSGAVYVFSMTDAGWVQQSYIKASNTTTNHRFGTSVSLSDDGNTLAVGTLVSTKAYVFSRTGSTWSEQAIIESNIAPFQGFGIRVSISSNGNTLAVGSPLDSGTGAAYIFVRSGSNWSQQAYIKASNADAQDSFGTALHLSSDGNTLAVGAFQEDSSASGINGDQVNNSKGSSGAAYVSTRNSNTWSQQAYIKASNTGLLATFGRSISLSANGDTLVVGSDREGSTALGIDGGQTTSGSNFSGATYVYSRTGSTWSQQAYIKADRAVQGFGISIDLSDDANTLIVGTEAVLSGLNYSGVSGSGGFNGSAVRAGIAFVFTRNNSSWIQESFVNASNAEEGDYFGGSVALSADGNTLAVGARLEDSAATGV
;
A
#
# COMPACT_ATOMS: atom_id res chain seq x y z
N SER A 1 -27.04 1.49 5.88
CA SER A 1 -27.04 2.63 4.97
C SER A 1 -26.57 2.12 3.64
N ASP A 2 -27.40 2.32 2.61
CA ASP A 2 -27.06 2.00 1.25
C ASP A 2 -25.78 2.75 0.91
N ILE A 3 -24.71 2.01 0.62
CA ILE A 3 -23.53 2.58 -0.02
C ILE A 3 -24.00 2.90 -1.43
N ASP A 4 -24.39 4.16 -1.64
CA ASP A 4 -24.67 4.66 -2.98
C ASP A 4 -23.35 4.58 -3.75
N ASN A 5 -23.19 3.45 -4.43
CA ASN A 5 -22.26 3.17 -5.51
C ASN A 5 -21.20 4.25 -5.73
N PHE A 6 -19.92 3.87 -5.78
CA PHE A 6 -18.84 4.67 -6.37
C PHE A 6 -19.19 5.03 -7.83
N THR A 7 -20.25 5.83 -8.02
CA THR A 7 -20.85 6.09 -9.34
C THR A 7 -20.24 7.28 -10.04
N ASN A 8 -19.40 8.07 -9.34
CA ASN A 8 -18.82 9.27 -9.89
C ASN A 8 -17.31 9.31 -9.62
N ALA A 9 -16.49 9.35 -10.67
CA ALA A 9 -15.12 9.79 -10.55
C ALA A 9 -15.10 11.26 -10.11
N ILE A 10 -14.44 11.57 -8.99
CA ILE A 10 -14.39 12.91 -8.42
C ILE A 10 -13.32 13.75 -9.12
N GLY A 11 -12.26 13.15 -9.66
CA GLY A 11 -11.20 13.85 -10.35
C GLY A 11 -10.13 12.92 -10.94
N TYR A 12 -9.41 13.44 -11.90
CA TYR A 12 -8.19 12.92 -12.46
C TYR A 12 -7.06 13.85 -12.03
N PHE A 13 -6.04 13.31 -11.38
CA PHE A 13 -4.98 14.09 -10.74
C PHE A 13 -3.64 13.86 -11.44
N LYS A 14 -2.92 14.93 -11.67
CA LYS A 14 -1.54 14.92 -12.17
C LYS A 14 -0.68 15.86 -11.34
N ALA A 15 0.61 15.67 -11.41
CA ALA A 15 1.59 16.62 -10.87
C ALA A 15 1.45 18.00 -11.52
N SER A 16 1.69 19.07 -10.78
CA SER A 16 1.74 20.44 -11.33
C SER A 16 2.87 20.64 -12.34
N ASN A 17 3.94 19.84 -12.27
CA ASN A 17 5.09 19.80 -13.17
C ASN A 17 5.22 18.45 -13.89
N THR A 18 4.12 17.94 -14.41
CA THR A 18 4.09 16.62 -15.06
C THR A 18 5.17 16.49 -16.12
N GLU A 19 6.02 15.47 -15.95
CA GLU A 19 6.98 15.02 -16.95
C GLU A 19 6.85 13.51 -17.21
N ALA A 20 7.32 13.08 -18.36
CA ALA A 20 7.28 11.67 -18.72
C ALA A 20 8.20 10.87 -17.78
N ASN A 21 7.70 9.74 -17.29
CA ASN A 21 8.39 8.80 -16.40
C ASN A 21 8.59 9.25 -14.94
N ASP A 22 8.05 10.37 -14.49
CA ASP A 22 8.11 10.78 -13.07
C ASP A 22 7.44 9.78 -12.11
N SER A 23 6.62 8.89 -12.66
CA SER A 23 5.87 7.88 -11.91
C SER A 23 4.96 8.48 -10.83
N PHE A 24 4.24 9.58 -11.15
CA PHE A 24 3.18 10.11 -10.30
C PHE A 24 2.11 9.04 -10.09
N GLY A 25 1.68 8.82 -8.84
CA GLY A 25 0.78 7.73 -8.49
C GLY A 25 1.49 6.42 -8.11
N TYR A 26 2.82 6.43 -7.95
CA TYR A 26 3.56 5.27 -7.45
C TYR A 26 3.09 4.81 -6.06
N SER A 27 2.79 5.75 -5.20
CA SER A 27 2.16 5.55 -3.89
C SER A 27 1.05 6.57 -3.68
N VAL A 28 -0.03 6.17 -3.03
CA VAL A 28 -1.14 7.05 -2.66
C VAL A 28 -1.56 6.78 -1.21
N SER A 29 -2.04 7.82 -0.52
CA SER A 29 -2.64 7.73 0.81
C SER A 29 -3.73 8.78 0.96
N LEU A 30 -4.84 8.43 1.61
CA LEU A 30 -5.94 9.33 1.97
C LEU A 30 -5.95 9.55 3.48
N SER A 31 -6.39 10.75 3.90
CA SER A 31 -6.78 10.98 5.29
C SER A 31 -8.08 10.23 5.62
N GLY A 32 -8.35 10.01 6.91
CA GLY A 32 -9.53 9.27 7.35
C GLY A 32 -10.85 9.85 6.87
N ASP A 33 -10.93 11.18 6.74
CA ASP A 33 -12.10 11.90 6.20
C ASP A 33 -12.17 11.92 4.67
N GLY A 34 -11.15 11.37 3.98
CA GLY A 34 -11.06 11.38 2.53
C GLY A 34 -10.83 12.76 1.90
N MET A 35 -10.46 13.79 2.68
CA MET A 35 -10.34 15.17 2.22
C MET A 35 -8.90 15.61 1.94
N THR A 36 -7.93 14.82 2.31
CA THR A 36 -6.49 15.04 2.02
C THR A 36 -5.91 13.81 1.35
N MET A 37 -5.19 14.01 0.26
CA MET A 37 -4.52 12.95 -0.49
C MET A 37 -3.05 13.27 -0.67
N ALA A 38 -2.17 12.31 -0.39
CA ALA A 38 -0.76 12.38 -0.70
C ALA A 38 -0.43 11.41 -1.83
N VAL A 39 0.38 11.86 -2.80
CA VAL A 39 0.76 11.09 -3.99
C VAL A 39 2.26 11.18 -4.19
N GLY A 40 2.93 10.03 -4.29
CA GLY A 40 4.36 9.93 -4.57
C GLY A 40 4.66 9.87 -6.07
N ALA A 41 5.75 10.55 -6.48
CA ALA A 41 6.34 10.53 -7.82
C ALA A 41 7.85 10.26 -7.66
N ILE A 42 8.24 8.99 -7.73
CA ILE A 42 9.58 8.55 -7.28
C ILE A 42 10.71 8.89 -8.24
N HIS A 43 10.40 9.19 -9.48
CA HIS A 43 11.37 9.54 -10.52
C HIS A 43 11.31 11.04 -10.87
N GLU A 44 10.64 11.87 -10.07
CA GLU A 44 10.67 13.31 -10.25
C GLU A 44 12.09 13.84 -10.00
N ASP A 45 12.59 14.69 -10.90
CA ASP A 45 14.01 14.98 -11.09
C ASP A 45 14.49 16.33 -10.54
N SER A 46 13.62 17.13 -9.93
CA SER A 46 14.00 18.44 -9.40
C SER A 46 15.04 18.34 -8.27
N SER A 47 16.00 19.24 -8.28
CA SER A 47 16.97 19.41 -7.19
C SER A 47 16.46 20.27 -6.03
N ALA A 48 15.19 20.69 -6.06
CA ALA A 48 14.57 21.42 -4.96
C ALA A 48 14.64 20.66 -3.64
N THR A 49 14.61 21.37 -2.55
CA THR A 49 14.60 20.82 -1.19
C THR A 49 13.46 21.41 -0.38
N GLY A 50 12.90 20.61 0.55
CA GLY A 50 11.84 21.06 1.43
C GLY A 50 10.50 21.24 0.73
N ILE A 51 9.77 22.29 1.08
CA ILE A 51 8.37 22.46 0.70
C ILE A 51 8.21 23.62 -0.27
N SER A 52 7.41 23.42 -1.32
CA SER A 52 7.09 24.42 -2.35
C SER A 52 8.35 25.00 -3.06
N GLY A 53 9.37 24.15 -3.24
CA GLY A 53 10.59 24.50 -3.97
C GLY A 53 10.36 24.64 -5.47
N ASN A 54 11.43 24.91 -6.21
CA ASN A 54 11.42 25.01 -7.68
C ASN A 54 11.12 23.65 -8.31
N GLN A 55 10.04 23.55 -9.06
CA GLN A 55 9.60 22.34 -9.76
C GLN A 55 10.08 22.28 -11.23
N SER A 56 10.81 23.29 -11.67
CA SER A 56 11.13 23.46 -13.11
C SER A 56 12.52 22.98 -13.49
N ASP A 57 13.30 22.48 -12.55
CA ASP A 57 14.63 21.95 -12.85
C ASP A 57 14.68 20.43 -12.72
N ASN A 58 15.52 19.78 -13.51
CA ASN A 58 15.71 18.33 -13.53
C ASN A 58 17.18 17.98 -13.23
N ASN A 59 17.77 18.64 -12.24
CA ASN A 59 19.20 18.53 -11.94
C ASN A 59 19.51 17.40 -10.93
N SER A 60 18.50 16.68 -10.43
CA SER A 60 18.68 15.59 -9.43
C SER A 60 17.85 14.37 -9.81
N SER A 61 18.35 13.61 -10.79
CA SER A 61 17.66 12.44 -11.36
C SER A 61 17.16 11.46 -10.28
N ASP A 62 15.91 11.00 -10.43
CA ASP A 62 15.25 10.06 -9.52
C ASP A 62 15.27 10.52 -8.05
N SER A 63 15.27 11.80 -7.78
CA SER A 63 15.26 12.30 -6.39
C SER A 63 13.90 12.09 -5.71
N GLY A 64 12.83 12.12 -6.49
CA GLY A 64 11.45 11.89 -6.08
C GLY A 64 10.78 13.07 -5.38
N ALA A 65 9.46 13.09 -5.42
CA ALA A 65 8.62 14.11 -4.80
C ALA A 65 7.32 13.53 -4.23
N VAL A 66 6.65 14.29 -3.37
CA VAL A 66 5.29 14.03 -2.91
C VAL A 66 4.43 15.26 -3.15
N TYR A 67 3.25 15.04 -3.71
CA TYR A 67 2.24 16.06 -3.93
C TYR A 67 1.08 15.84 -2.97
N VAL A 68 0.68 16.90 -2.29
CA VAL A 68 -0.48 16.86 -1.38
C VAL A 68 -1.61 17.64 -2.00
N PHE A 69 -2.76 17.01 -2.07
CA PHE A 69 -4.02 17.61 -2.53
C PHE A 69 -5.00 17.70 -1.36
N SER A 70 -5.80 18.73 -1.34
CA SER A 70 -6.86 18.90 -0.34
C SER A 70 -8.17 19.29 -1.01
N MET A 71 -9.27 18.76 -0.48
CA MET A 71 -10.62 19.15 -0.87
C MET A 71 -10.95 20.51 -0.24
N THR A 72 -11.48 21.39 -1.04
CA THR A 72 -11.95 22.74 -0.65
C THR A 72 -13.38 22.93 -1.14
N ASP A 73 -14.03 24.04 -0.77
CA ASP A 73 -15.35 24.41 -1.30
C ASP A 73 -15.36 24.53 -2.84
N ALA A 74 -14.20 24.80 -3.45
CA ALA A 74 -14.03 24.91 -4.90
C ALA A 74 -13.65 23.56 -5.57
N GLY A 75 -13.55 22.47 -4.82
CA GLY A 75 -13.09 21.17 -5.26
C GLY A 75 -11.66 20.85 -4.79
N TRP A 76 -11.07 19.82 -5.38
CA TRP A 76 -9.70 19.42 -5.08
C TRP A 76 -8.69 20.43 -5.63
N VAL A 77 -7.68 20.73 -4.81
CA VAL A 77 -6.57 21.60 -5.20
C VAL A 77 -5.25 21.00 -4.73
N GLN A 78 -4.19 21.16 -5.51
CA GLN A 78 -2.84 20.83 -5.03
C GLN A 78 -2.45 21.85 -3.95
N GLN A 79 -2.27 21.37 -2.73
CA GLN A 79 -1.93 22.20 -1.59
C GLN A 79 -0.41 22.37 -1.44
N SER A 80 0.35 21.32 -1.75
CA SER A 80 1.80 21.35 -1.53
C SER A 80 2.56 20.43 -2.48
N TYR A 81 3.78 20.84 -2.79
CA TYR A 81 4.83 20.04 -3.39
C TYR A 81 5.93 19.86 -2.36
N ILE A 82 6.31 18.63 -2.07
CA ILE A 82 7.20 18.28 -0.95
C ILE A 82 8.39 17.46 -1.48
N LYS A 83 9.58 17.90 -1.14
CA LYS A 83 10.84 17.20 -1.34
C LYS A 83 11.50 16.93 0.01
N ALA A 84 12.44 16.00 0.05
CA ALA A 84 13.31 15.87 1.20
C ALA A 84 14.14 17.15 1.41
N SER A 85 14.37 17.57 2.66
CA SER A 85 15.25 18.72 2.96
C SER A 85 16.70 18.47 2.53
N ASN A 86 17.08 17.22 2.34
CA ASN A 86 18.40 16.75 1.88
C ASN A 86 18.30 15.98 0.55
N THR A 87 17.51 16.47 -0.38
CA THR A 87 17.31 15.90 -1.73
C THR A 87 18.65 15.51 -2.38
N THR A 88 18.71 14.31 -2.91
CA THR A 88 19.87 13.77 -3.65
C THR A 88 19.40 12.89 -4.80
N THR A 89 20.23 12.76 -5.82
CA THR A 89 20.02 11.85 -6.95
C THR A 89 19.74 10.41 -6.48
N ASN A 90 18.79 9.74 -7.13
CA ASN A 90 18.33 8.37 -6.81
C ASN A 90 17.72 8.20 -5.40
N HIS A 91 17.33 9.25 -4.72
CA HIS A 91 16.73 9.16 -3.38
C HIS A 91 15.37 8.47 -3.40
N ARG A 92 14.62 8.66 -4.48
CA ARG A 92 13.27 8.11 -4.71
C ARG A 92 12.33 8.42 -3.55
N PHE A 93 12.35 9.67 -3.10
CA PHE A 93 11.44 10.17 -2.08
C PHE A 93 9.99 10.04 -2.57
N GLY A 94 9.08 9.57 -1.72
CA GLY A 94 7.71 9.25 -2.11
C GLY A 94 7.50 7.78 -2.53
N THR A 95 8.47 6.89 -2.29
CA THR A 95 8.30 5.43 -2.51
C THR A 95 7.13 4.86 -1.73
N SER A 96 6.87 5.38 -0.54
CA SER A 96 5.71 5.08 0.30
C SER A 96 5.26 6.35 0.98
N VAL A 97 3.95 6.55 1.06
CA VAL A 97 3.32 7.68 1.78
C VAL A 97 2.26 7.15 2.73
N SER A 98 2.10 7.77 3.90
CA SER A 98 1.04 7.43 4.85
C SER A 98 0.61 8.67 5.61
N LEU A 99 -0.68 9.00 5.54
CA LEU A 99 -1.32 10.11 6.24
C LEU A 99 -1.96 9.63 7.54
N SER A 100 -1.93 10.46 8.58
CA SER A 100 -2.81 10.30 9.75
C SER A 100 -4.27 10.57 9.38
N ASP A 101 -5.23 10.09 10.18
CA ASP A 101 -6.66 10.26 9.88
C ASP A 101 -7.09 11.72 9.77
N ASP A 102 -6.52 12.59 10.59
CA ASP A 102 -6.77 14.04 10.53
C ASP A 102 -6.07 14.74 9.35
N GLY A 103 -5.30 13.99 8.54
CA GLY A 103 -4.53 14.50 7.41
C GLY A 103 -3.43 15.51 7.78
N ASN A 104 -3.04 15.60 9.08
CA ASN A 104 -2.09 16.61 9.53
C ASN A 104 -0.69 16.07 9.80
N THR A 105 -0.49 14.74 9.73
CA THR A 105 0.83 14.12 9.78
C THR A 105 1.02 13.24 8.55
N LEU A 106 2.12 13.43 7.84
CA LEU A 106 2.49 12.67 6.65
C LEU A 106 3.84 12.00 6.87
N ALA A 107 3.88 10.69 6.79
CA ALA A 107 5.12 9.93 6.70
C ALA A 107 5.48 9.66 5.25
N VAL A 108 6.75 9.81 4.89
CA VAL A 108 7.27 9.59 3.54
C VAL A 108 8.49 8.69 3.60
N GLY A 109 8.45 7.65 2.80
CA GLY A 109 9.56 6.71 2.64
C GLY A 109 10.41 6.98 1.40
N THR A 110 11.55 6.30 1.38
CA THR A 110 12.52 6.34 0.28
C THR A 110 12.96 4.93 -0.09
N LEU A 111 13.43 4.72 -1.31
CA LEU A 111 13.84 3.39 -1.76
C LEU A 111 15.30 3.08 -1.40
N VAL A 112 16.19 4.06 -1.51
CA VAL A 112 17.64 3.82 -1.56
C VAL A 112 18.38 4.46 -0.37
N SER A 113 17.70 5.19 0.50
CA SER A 113 18.30 5.84 1.66
C SER A 113 18.14 5.03 2.95
N THR A 114 18.75 5.50 4.03
CA THR A 114 18.56 4.97 5.39
C THR A 114 17.56 5.82 6.18
N LYS A 115 16.68 6.55 5.48
CA LYS A 115 15.84 7.60 6.05
C LYS A 115 14.39 7.45 5.65
N ALA A 116 13.52 7.81 6.57
CA ALA A 116 12.12 8.16 6.33
C ALA A 116 11.88 9.57 6.89
N TYR A 117 10.83 10.22 6.45
CA TYR A 117 10.57 11.63 6.78
C TYR A 117 9.17 11.75 7.37
N VAL A 118 9.02 12.66 8.32
CA VAL A 118 7.71 13.02 8.87
C VAL A 118 7.49 14.51 8.67
N PHE A 119 6.35 14.83 8.10
CA PHE A 119 5.88 16.19 7.92
C PHE A 119 4.62 16.42 8.77
N SER A 120 4.46 17.64 9.26
CA SER A 120 3.25 18.06 9.97
C SER A 120 2.63 19.27 9.30
N ARG A 121 1.29 19.36 9.38
CA ARG A 121 0.51 20.45 8.80
C ARG A 121 -0.17 21.27 9.91
N THR A 122 -0.11 22.58 9.77
CA THR A 122 -0.88 23.52 10.57
C THR A 122 -1.67 24.42 9.63
N GLY A 123 -3.00 24.31 9.66
CA GLY A 123 -3.85 24.93 8.64
C GLY A 123 -3.53 24.34 7.25
N SER A 124 -3.06 25.18 6.33
CA SER A 124 -2.64 24.77 4.98
C SER A 124 -1.11 24.64 4.82
N THR A 125 -0.34 24.91 5.88
CA THR A 125 1.12 24.98 5.82
C THR A 125 1.75 23.69 6.34
N TRP A 126 2.51 23.02 5.48
CA TRP A 126 3.32 21.85 5.81
C TRP A 126 4.72 22.26 6.27
N SER A 127 5.29 21.49 7.17
CA SER A 127 6.67 21.63 7.62
C SER A 127 7.28 20.25 7.87
N GLU A 128 8.56 20.06 7.56
CA GLU A 128 9.30 18.88 7.96
C GLU A 128 9.45 18.87 9.48
N GLN A 129 8.92 17.83 10.12
CA GLN A 129 8.98 17.66 11.57
C GLN A 129 10.19 16.86 12.01
N ALA A 130 10.50 15.79 11.26
CA ALA A 130 11.62 14.91 11.60
C ALA A 130 12.16 14.16 10.39
N ILE A 131 13.45 13.89 10.42
CA ILE A 131 14.10 12.85 9.65
C ILE A 131 14.29 11.65 10.56
N ILE A 132 13.72 10.52 10.20
CA ILE A 132 13.84 9.26 10.92
C ILE A 132 14.98 8.47 10.29
N GLU A 133 16.04 8.27 11.04
CA GLU A 133 17.24 7.58 10.57
C GLU A 133 17.40 6.23 11.29
N SER A 134 17.86 5.24 10.54
CA SER A 134 18.30 3.98 11.09
C SER A 134 19.83 3.95 11.24
N ASN A 135 20.32 3.26 12.26
CA ASN A 135 21.75 3.01 12.44
C ASN A 135 22.27 1.81 11.63
N ILE A 136 21.54 1.41 10.59
CA ILE A 136 21.91 0.28 9.72
C ILE A 136 22.79 0.75 8.55
N ALA A 137 23.44 -0.22 7.90
CA ALA A 137 24.23 0.04 6.70
C ALA A 137 23.37 0.63 5.58
N PRO A 138 23.90 1.42 4.66
CA PRO A 138 23.20 1.90 3.47
C PRO A 138 22.64 0.73 2.64
N PHE A 139 21.60 1.03 1.84
CA PHE A 139 20.98 0.08 0.90
C PHE A 139 20.25 -1.12 1.55
N GLN A 140 19.86 -1.01 2.82
CA GLN A 140 19.05 -2.05 3.48
C GLN A 140 17.53 -1.85 3.27
N GLY A 141 17.13 -0.86 2.46
CA GLY A 141 15.73 -0.59 2.13
C GLY A 141 14.93 0.04 3.28
N PHE A 142 15.57 0.71 4.25
CA PHE A 142 14.88 1.43 5.32
C PHE A 142 14.03 2.56 4.71
N GLY A 143 12.74 2.56 5.02
CA GLY A 143 11.79 3.51 4.44
C GLY A 143 11.06 3.02 3.19
N ILE A 144 11.34 1.81 2.69
CA ILE A 144 10.63 1.27 1.51
C ILE A 144 9.11 1.16 1.74
N ARG A 145 8.71 1.01 2.99
CA ARG A 145 7.32 1.11 3.46
C ARG A 145 7.25 1.90 4.75
N VAL A 146 6.25 2.74 4.84
CA VAL A 146 5.90 3.48 6.05
C VAL A 146 4.41 3.32 6.33
N SER A 147 4.04 3.26 7.60
CA SER A 147 2.65 3.30 8.06
C SER A 147 2.59 4.09 9.36
N ILE A 148 1.68 5.06 9.40
CA ILE A 148 1.48 5.92 10.58
C ILE A 148 0.13 5.62 11.22
N SER A 149 0.05 5.61 12.55
CA SER A 149 -1.22 5.47 13.29
C SER A 149 -2.15 6.64 13.04
N SER A 150 -3.46 6.45 13.24
CA SER A 150 -4.48 7.47 13.00
C SER A 150 -4.23 8.79 13.71
N ASN A 151 -3.70 8.75 14.92
CA ASN A 151 -3.35 9.95 15.70
C ASN A 151 -1.98 10.55 15.34
N GLY A 152 -1.26 9.98 14.37
CA GLY A 152 0.05 10.42 13.92
C GLY A 152 1.19 10.24 14.93
N ASN A 153 1.04 9.40 15.97
CA ASN A 153 2.02 9.30 17.06
C ASN A 153 2.84 8.01 17.08
N THR A 154 2.49 7.03 16.27
CA THR A 154 3.26 5.79 16.07
C THR A 154 3.55 5.62 14.59
N LEU A 155 4.81 5.41 14.25
CA LEU A 155 5.29 5.20 12.88
C LEU A 155 5.98 3.84 12.79
N ALA A 156 5.56 3.01 11.86
CA ALA A 156 6.26 1.81 11.46
C ALA A 156 7.03 2.06 10.16
N VAL A 157 8.27 1.57 10.10
CA VAL A 157 9.16 1.70 8.95
C VAL A 157 9.72 0.33 8.59
N GLY A 158 9.49 -0.10 7.35
CA GLY A 158 10.00 -1.36 6.81
C GLY A 158 11.41 -1.21 6.24
N SER A 159 12.21 -2.27 6.43
CA SER A 159 13.58 -2.40 5.92
C SER A 159 13.82 -3.83 5.45
N PRO A 160 13.33 -4.22 4.26
CA PRO A 160 13.25 -5.62 3.85
C PRO A 160 14.59 -6.29 3.57
N LEU A 161 15.66 -5.52 3.43
CA LEU A 161 17.02 -6.05 3.22
C LEU A 161 17.88 -5.99 4.48
N ASP A 162 17.34 -5.53 5.61
CA ASP A 162 18.08 -5.41 6.87
C ASP A 162 18.66 -6.77 7.28
N SER A 163 19.99 -6.79 7.43
CA SER A 163 20.75 -7.99 7.80
C SER A 163 20.47 -9.20 6.89
N GLY A 164 20.02 -8.94 5.66
CA GLY A 164 19.68 -9.96 4.66
C GLY A 164 18.37 -10.70 4.89
N THR A 165 17.65 -10.46 5.98
CA THR A 165 16.40 -11.15 6.34
C THR A 165 15.19 -10.22 6.38
N GLY A 166 15.43 -8.90 6.51
CA GLY A 166 14.43 -7.86 6.67
C GLY A 166 14.09 -7.54 8.12
N ALA A 167 13.53 -6.37 8.35
CA ALA A 167 13.09 -5.87 9.66
C ALA A 167 11.97 -4.83 9.55
N ALA A 168 11.26 -4.60 10.64
CA ALA A 168 10.38 -3.46 10.84
C ALA A 168 10.82 -2.69 12.10
N TYR A 169 10.77 -1.36 12.02
CA TYR A 169 11.15 -0.45 13.10
C TYR A 169 9.91 0.33 13.53
N ILE A 170 9.74 0.49 14.82
CA ILE A 170 8.67 1.29 15.40
C ILE A 170 9.25 2.52 16.07
N PHE A 171 8.70 3.66 15.71
CA PHE A 171 9.01 4.95 16.32
C PHE A 171 7.75 5.51 16.98
N VAL A 172 7.93 6.18 18.10
CA VAL A 172 6.85 6.87 18.82
C VAL A 172 7.20 8.34 19.01
N ARG A 173 6.15 9.18 18.92
CA ARG A 173 6.27 10.62 19.03
C ARG A 173 5.89 11.12 20.43
N SER A 174 6.71 12.02 20.97
CA SER A 174 6.41 12.80 22.17
C SER A 174 6.65 14.28 21.87
N GLY A 175 5.58 15.06 21.75
CA GLY A 175 5.65 16.41 21.20
C GLY A 175 6.11 16.40 19.74
N SER A 176 7.24 17.04 19.44
CA SER A 176 7.88 17.02 18.11
C SER A 176 8.98 15.97 17.97
N ASN A 177 9.33 15.27 19.07
CA ASN A 177 10.45 14.34 19.07
C ASN A 177 10.00 12.91 18.78
N TRP A 178 10.70 12.24 17.87
CA TRP A 178 10.53 10.83 17.56
C TRP A 178 11.65 10.00 18.18
N SER A 179 11.29 8.87 18.75
CA SER A 179 12.25 7.91 19.31
C SER A 179 11.91 6.49 18.87
N GLN A 180 12.94 5.69 18.60
CA GLN A 180 12.74 4.27 18.28
C GLN A 180 12.26 3.54 19.54
N GLN A 181 11.12 2.86 19.42
CA GLN A 181 10.56 2.04 20.50
C GLN A 181 10.88 0.57 20.31
N ALA A 182 10.88 0.07 19.07
CA ALA A 182 11.10 -1.35 18.80
C ALA A 182 11.86 -1.59 17.49
N TYR A 183 12.52 -2.76 17.46
CA TYR A 183 13.10 -3.39 16.29
C TYR A 183 12.53 -4.81 16.21
N ILE A 184 11.81 -5.12 15.13
CA ILE A 184 11.00 -6.33 15.00
C ILE A 184 11.53 -7.15 13.82
N LYS A 185 11.75 -8.43 14.07
CA LYS A 185 12.12 -9.44 13.07
C LYS A 185 11.06 -10.54 13.02
N ALA A 186 11.00 -11.28 11.92
CA ALA A 186 10.24 -12.52 11.83
C ALA A 186 10.79 -13.55 12.84
N SER A 187 9.90 -14.36 13.42
CA SER A 187 10.28 -15.44 14.34
C SER A 187 11.18 -16.52 13.70
N ASN A 188 11.06 -16.68 12.38
CA ASN A 188 11.83 -17.61 11.55
C ASN A 188 12.63 -16.87 10.46
N ALA A 189 13.22 -15.72 10.79
CA ALA A 189 13.91 -14.87 9.83
C ALA A 189 15.03 -15.62 9.10
N ASP A 190 14.86 -15.85 7.82
CA ASP A 190 15.85 -16.45 6.93
C ASP A 190 16.33 -15.46 5.85
N ALA A 191 17.43 -15.81 5.21
CA ALA A 191 18.04 -14.95 4.20
C ALA A 191 17.08 -14.75 3.01
N GLN A 192 16.88 -13.50 2.62
CA GLN A 192 16.04 -13.06 1.51
C GLN A 192 14.51 -13.14 1.74
N ASP A 193 14.02 -13.44 2.94
CA ASP A 193 12.58 -13.45 3.24
C ASP A 193 11.89 -12.11 2.99
N SER A 194 12.67 -11.03 3.02
CA SER A 194 12.19 -9.66 2.77
C SER A 194 11.10 -9.20 3.75
N PHE A 195 11.22 -9.56 5.04
CA PHE A 195 10.32 -9.08 6.10
C PHE A 195 10.34 -7.55 6.17
N GLY A 196 9.19 -6.91 6.13
CA GLY A 196 9.06 -5.45 6.09
C GLY A 196 8.83 -4.85 4.70
N THR A 197 8.66 -5.68 3.66
CA THR A 197 8.28 -5.21 2.31
C THR A 197 6.88 -4.60 2.30
N ALA A 198 5.96 -5.13 3.08
CA ALA A 198 4.65 -4.57 3.35
C ALA A 198 4.46 -4.47 4.86
N LEU A 199 3.81 -3.42 5.31
CA LEU A 199 3.43 -3.26 6.71
C LEU A 199 2.25 -2.31 6.87
N HIS A 200 1.46 -2.52 7.91
CA HIS A 200 0.34 -1.67 8.27
C HIS A 200 0.13 -1.67 9.79
N LEU A 201 -0.08 -0.48 10.37
CA LEU A 201 -0.46 -0.28 11.77
C LEU A 201 -1.98 -0.17 11.91
N SER A 202 -2.52 -0.72 13.00
CA SER A 202 -3.89 -0.37 13.43
C SER A 202 -3.99 1.11 13.80
N SER A 203 -5.21 1.65 13.82
CA SER A 203 -5.44 3.07 14.09
C SER A 203 -4.89 3.54 15.44
N ASP A 204 -4.93 2.71 16.47
CA ASP A 204 -4.35 2.98 17.79
C ASP A 204 -2.82 2.79 17.85
N GLY A 205 -2.22 2.27 16.77
CA GLY A 205 -0.80 1.97 16.68
C GLY A 205 -0.33 0.82 17.58
N ASN A 206 -1.24 -0.08 18.02
CA ASN A 206 -0.91 -1.18 18.94
C ASN A 206 -0.87 -2.56 18.27
N THR A 207 -1.32 -2.69 17.03
CA THR A 207 -1.19 -3.88 16.21
C THR A 207 -0.42 -3.54 14.94
N LEU A 208 0.59 -4.34 14.62
CA LEU A 208 1.38 -4.22 13.40
C LEU A 208 1.28 -5.52 12.62
N ALA A 209 0.87 -5.45 11.36
CA ALA A 209 1.03 -6.54 10.41
C ALA A 209 2.22 -6.28 9.49
N VAL A 210 3.00 -7.32 9.20
CA VAL A 210 4.20 -7.24 8.35
C VAL A 210 4.23 -8.39 7.36
N GLY A 211 4.49 -8.11 6.10
CA GLY A 211 4.66 -9.08 5.03
C GLY A 211 6.12 -9.45 4.81
N ALA A 212 6.35 -10.72 4.48
CA ALA A 212 7.60 -11.30 4.02
C ALA A 212 7.31 -12.17 2.78
N PHE A 213 7.17 -11.53 1.62
CA PHE A 213 6.65 -12.18 0.42
C PHE A 213 7.58 -13.24 -0.19
N GLN A 214 8.84 -13.27 0.22
CA GLN A 214 9.83 -14.26 -0.19
C GLN A 214 10.09 -15.35 0.86
N GLU A 215 9.34 -15.38 1.95
CA GLU A 215 9.45 -16.44 2.95
C GLU A 215 9.12 -17.81 2.33
N ASP A 216 9.85 -18.85 2.68
CA ASP A 216 9.99 -20.09 1.90
C ASP A 216 9.29 -21.32 2.52
N SER A 217 8.59 -21.18 3.67
CA SER A 217 7.92 -22.32 4.32
C SER A 217 6.79 -22.88 3.47
N SER A 218 6.65 -24.20 3.46
CA SER A 218 5.51 -24.90 2.87
C SER A 218 4.30 -25.02 3.78
N ALA A 219 4.36 -24.48 4.99
CA ALA A 219 3.21 -24.44 5.89
C ALA A 219 2.01 -23.75 5.25
N SER A 220 0.82 -24.02 5.74
CA SER A 220 -0.41 -23.36 5.36
C SER A 220 -1.22 -22.98 6.59
N GLY A 221 -2.05 -21.94 6.47
CA GLY A 221 -2.89 -21.45 7.56
C GLY A 221 -2.11 -20.70 8.63
N ILE A 222 -2.51 -20.84 9.89
CA ILE A 222 -2.05 -19.97 10.98
C ILE A 222 -1.19 -20.76 11.96
N ASN A 223 -0.05 -20.18 12.35
CA ASN A 223 0.92 -20.76 13.30
C ASN A 223 1.40 -22.17 12.94
N GLY A 224 1.55 -22.43 11.62
CA GLY A 224 2.11 -23.68 11.10
C GLY A 224 3.61 -23.78 11.31
N ASP A 225 4.21 -24.81 10.68
CA ASP A 225 5.66 -25.07 10.74
C ASP A 225 6.45 -23.95 10.05
N GLN A 226 7.29 -23.28 10.82
CA GLN A 226 8.11 -22.14 10.39
C GLN A 226 9.55 -22.56 10.01
N VAL A 227 9.90 -23.83 10.20
CA VAL A 227 11.31 -24.28 10.09
C VAL A 227 11.64 -24.80 8.69
N ASN A 228 10.64 -25.28 7.95
CA ASN A 228 10.92 -25.82 6.63
C ASN A 228 10.89 -24.73 5.55
N ASN A 229 11.85 -24.76 4.62
CA ASN A 229 12.00 -23.82 3.51
C ASN A 229 11.85 -24.52 2.15
N SER A 230 10.83 -25.35 2.02
CA SER A 230 10.66 -26.22 0.83
C SER A 230 9.79 -25.59 -0.27
N LYS A 231 9.25 -24.39 -0.07
CA LYS A 231 8.44 -23.66 -1.07
C LYS A 231 8.91 -22.22 -1.26
N GLY A 232 9.89 -22.04 -2.13
CA GLY A 232 10.51 -20.74 -2.43
C GLY A 232 9.49 -19.64 -2.73
N SER A 233 9.64 -18.49 -2.06
CA SER A 233 8.80 -17.30 -2.19
C SER A 233 7.30 -17.59 -2.12
N SER A 234 6.90 -18.54 -1.28
CA SER A 234 5.48 -18.78 -0.99
C SER A 234 4.86 -17.62 -0.19
N GLY A 235 5.69 -16.97 0.63
CA GLY A 235 5.39 -15.78 1.40
C GLY A 235 4.67 -16.02 2.72
N ALA A 236 4.78 -15.06 3.61
CA ALA A 236 4.15 -15.05 4.93
C ALA A 236 3.71 -13.66 5.37
N ALA A 237 2.79 -13.62 6.32
CA ALA A 237 2.44 -12.41 7.07
C ALA A 237 2.58 -12.68 8.58
N TYR A 238 3.00 -11.65 9.30
CA TYR A 238 3.23 -11.70 10.74
C TYR A 238 2.42 -10.61 11.42
N VAL A 239 1.81 -10.93 12.53
CA VAL A 239 1.12 -9.94 13.36
C VAL A 239 1.83 -9.82 14.69
N SER A 240 2.17 -8.59 15.05
CA SER A 240 2.72 -8.23 16.36
C SER A 240 1.78 -7.29 17.09
N THR A 241 1.67 -7.43 18.39
CA THR A 241 0.87 -6.56 19.25
C THR A 241 1.74 -5.91 20.31
N ARG A 242 1.37 -4.67 20.67
CA ARG A 242 2.03 -3.89 21.69
C ARG A 242 1.26 -3.94 23.01
N ASN A 243 1.95 -4.30 24.07
CA ASN A 243 1.46 -4.15 25.43
C ASN A 243 2.38 -3.17 26.17
N SER A 244 1.84 -2.00 26.52
CA SER A 244 2.62 -0.86 27.01
C SER A 244 3.69 -0.45 26.00
N ASN A 245 4.96 -0.75 26.24
CA ASN A 245 6.06 -0.43 25.33
C ASN A 245 6.73 -1.67 24.71
N THR A 246 6.16 -2.86 24.95
CA THR A 246 6.74 -4.13 24.49
C THR A 246 5.92 -4.70 23.36
N TRP A 247 6.61 -4.97 22.26
CA TRP A 247 6.03 -5.66 21.10
C TRP A 247 6.31 -7.15 21.16
N SER A 248 5.31 -7.96 20.82
CA SER A 248 5.45 -9.42 20.73
C SER A 248 4.70 -9.93 19.51
N GLN A 249 5.28 -10.92 18.83
CA GLN A 249 4.60 -11.59 17.72
C GLN A 249 3.43 -12.40 18.27
N GLN A 250 2.24 -12.16 17.71
CA GLN A 250 1.01 -12.86 18.07
C GLN A 250 0.67 -13.99 17.10
N ALA A 251 0.97 -13.79 15.80
CA ALA A 251 0.64 -14.78 14.77
C ALA A 251 1.68 -14.80 13.65
N TYR A 252 1.86 -16.01 13.10
CA TYR A 252 2.49 -16.30 11.82
C TYR A 252 1.40 -16.85 10.88
N ILE A 253 1.23 -16.26 9.72
CA ILE A 253 0.11 -16.52 8.82
C ILE A 253 0.62 -16.86 7.43
N LYS A 254 0.15 -17.96 6.90
CA LYS A 254 0.37 -18.42 5.52
C LYS A 254 -0.95 -18.51 4.77
N ALA A 255 -0.88 -18.48 3.46
CA ALA A 255 -2.04 -18.81 2.62
C ALA A 255 -2.59 -20.20 2.95
N SER A 256 -3.91 -20.37 2.90
CA SER A 256 -4.54 -21.69 3.07
C SER A 256 -4.15 -22.68 1.98
N ASN A 257 -3.79 -22.18 0.79
CA ASN A 257 -3.32 -22.94 -0.38
C ASN A 257 -1.88 -22.56 -0.77
N THR A 258 -0.98 -22.45 0.20
CA THR A 258 0.43 -22.08 0.02
C THR A 258 1.04 -22.66 -1.26
N GLY A 259 1.44 -21.79 -2.19
CA GLY A 259 2.01 -22.12 -3.50
C GLY A 259 3.46 -21.67 -3.65
N LEU A 260 4.22 -22.37 -4.49
CA LEU A 260 5.55 -21.93 -4.92
C LEU A 260 5.44 -20.58 -5.66
N LEU A 261 6.27 -19.61 -5.31
CA LEU A 261 6.28 -18.24 -5.89
C LEU A 261 4.95 -17.48 -5.76
N ALA A 262 4.08 -17.84 -4.83
CA ALA A 262 2.78 -17.22 -4.66
C ALA A 262 2.86 -15.80 -4.08
N THR A 263 3.96 -15.47 -3.37
CA THR A 263 4.24 -14.12 -2.84
C THR A 263 3.21 -13.59 -1.83
N PHE A 264 2.63 -14.49 -1.01
CA PHE A 264 1.71 -14.09 0.07
C PHE A 264 2.38 -13.09 1.02
N GLY A 265 1.72 -12.01 1.39
CA GLY A 265 2.32 -10.91 2.15
C GLY A 265 2.94 -9.81 1.30
N ARG A 266 2.68 -9.81 -0.03
CA ARG A 266 3.11 -8.76 -0.95
C ARG A 266 2.49 -7.40 -0.61
N SER A 267 1.24 -7.40 -0.21
CA SER A 267 0.49 -6.25 0.30
C SER A 267 -0.29 -6.65 1.57
N ILE A 268 -0.51 -5.69 2.45
CA ILE A 268 -1.13 -5.90 3.76
C ILE A 268 -1.97 -4.67 4.13
N SER A 269 -3.15 -4.89 4.69
CA SER A 269 -3.94 -3.86 5.34
C SER A 269 -4.65 -4.40 6.59
N LEU A 270 -4.77 -3.56 7.63
CA LEU A 270 -5.46 -3.84 8.89
C LEU A 270 -6.64 -2.89 9.06
N SER A 271 -7.73 -3.39 9.65
CA SER A 271 -8.80 -2.52 10.17
C SER A 271 -8.32 -1.64 11.33
N ALA A 272 -9.08 -0.59 11.63
CA ALA A 272 -8.77 0.36 12.70
C ALA A 272 -8.48 -0.30 14.05
N ASN A 273 -9.28 -1.28 14.43
CA ASN A 273 -9.12 -2.02 15.69
C ASN A 273 -8.05 -3.13 15.63
N GLY A 274 -7.45 -3.37 14.45
CA GLY A 274 -6.46 -4.42 14.23
C GLY A 274 -7.02 -5.85 14.30
N ASP A 275 -8.35 -6.04 14.22
CA ASP A 275 -9.01 -7.35 14.32
C ASP A 275 -9.35 -7.98 12.97
N THR A 276 -9.22 -7.23 11.88
CA THR A 276 -9.31 -7.75 10.51
C THR A 276 -8.00 -7.45 9.78
N LEU A 277 -7.42 -8.49 9.21
CA LEU A 277 -6.21 -8.44 8.40
C LEU A 277 -6.52 -8.89 6.99
N VAL A 278 -6.10 -8.13 6.02
CA VAL A 278 -6.15 -8.50 4.60
C VAL A 278 -4.73 -8.66 4.08
N VAL A 279 -4.48 -9.75 3.35
CA VAL A 279 -3.16 -10.09 2.80
C VAL A 279 -3.28 -10.40 1.32
N GLY A 280 -2.53 -9.69 0.50
CA GLY A 280 -2.42 -9.93 -0.93
C GLY A 280 -1.33 -10.95 -1.28
N SER A 281 -1.56 -11.69 -2.36
CA SER A 281 -0.69 -12.71 -2.94
C SER A 281 -0.78 -12.60 -4.45
N ASP A 282 -0.07 -11.63 -5.03
CA ASP A 282 -0.22 -11.19 -6.41
C ASP A 282 0.14 -12.25 -7.47
N ARG A 283 0.84 -13.30 -7.06
CA ARG A 283 1.23 -14.42 -7.91
C ARG A 283 0.57 -15.75 -7.52
N GLU A 284 -0.47 -15.72 -6.71
CA GLU A 284 -1.25 -16.92 -6.44
C GLU A 284 -1.80 -17.52 -7.73
N GLY A 285 -1.67 -18.82 -7.92
CA GLY A 285 -1.80 -19.49 -9.22
C GLY A 285 -3.07 -20.32 -9.42
N SER A 286 -4.10 -20.22 -8.55
CA SER A 286 -5.35 -20.94 -8.79
C SER A 286 -6.15 -20.32 -9.92
N THR A 287 -6.98 -21.12 -10.57
CA THR A 287 -7.87 -20.68 -11.67
C THR A 287 -9.28 -20.33 -11.19
N ALA A 288 -9.54 -20.39 -9.88
CA ALA A 288 -10.81 -19.96 -9.32
C ALA A 288 -11.11 -18.49 -9.61
N LEU A 289 -12.37 -18.13 -9.65
CA LEU A 289 -12.87 -16.77 -9.78
C LEU A 289 -13.83 -16.48 -8.62
N GLY A 290 -13.94 -15.21 -8.27
CA GLY A 290 -14.85 -14.75 -7.24
C GLY A 290 -14.41 -15.10 -5.82
N ILE A 291 -15.36 -15.19 -4.91
CA ILE A 291 -15.14 -15.32 -3.47
C ILE A 291 -15.32 -16.78 -3.04
N ASP A 292 -14.42 -17.26 -2.18
CA ASP A 292 -14.39 -18.61 -1.61
C ASP A 292 -14.45 -19.74 -2.66
N GLY A 293 -13.91 -19.46 -3.84
CA GLY A 293 -13.76 -20.46 -4.90
C GLY A 293 -12.74 -21.54 -4.60
N GLY A 294 -12.59 -22.51 -5.52
CA GLY A 294 -11.62 -23.61 -5.36
C GLY A 294 -10.17 -23.11 -5.30
N GLN A 295 -9.46 -23.51 -4.25
CA GLN A 295 -8.09 -23.07 -3.98
C GLN A 295 -7.01 -24.02 -4.55
N THR A 296 -7.39 -24.88 -5.50
CA THR A 296 -6.42 -25.79 -6.12
C THR A 296 -5.49 -24.99 -7.04
N THR A 297 -4.22 -24.95 -6.70
CA THR A 297 -3.20 -24.30 -7.53
C THR A 297 -2.90 -25.15 -8.76
N SER A 298 -3.11 -24.63 -9.94
CA SER A 298 -2.89 -25.32 -11.21
C SER A 298 -1.63 -24.85 -11.97
N GLY A 299 -0.74 -24.08 -11.32
CA GLY A 299 0.52 -23.65 -11.93
C GLY A 299 0.70 -22.13 -12.07
N SER A 300 1.37 -21.68 -13.10
CA SER A 300 2.01 -20.36 -13.25
C SER A 300 1.11 -19.23 -13.78
N ASN A 301 -0.19 -19.21 -13.51
CA ASN A 301 -1.06 -18.18 -14.09
C ASN A 301 -0.93 -16.79 -13.45
N PHE A 302 -0.28 -16.65 -12.28
CA PHE A 302 -0.08 -15.39 -11.56
C PHE A 302 -1.33 -14.49 -11.52
N SER A 303 -2.51 -15.11 -11.39
CA SER A 303 -3.77 -14.38 -11.35
C SER A 303 -3.91 -13.56 -10.07
N GLY A 304 -3.28 -14.03 -9.01
CA GLY A 304 -3.29 -13.41 -7.70
C GLY A 304 -4.54 -13.73 -6.87
N ALA A 305 -4.45 -13.48 -5.59
CA ALA A 305 -5.54 -13.64 -4.63
C ALA A 305 -5.36 -12.70 -3.43
N THR A 306 -6.44 -12.50 -2.70
CA THR A 306 -6.45 -11.76 -1.44
C THR A 306 -7.13 -12.62 -0.37
N TYR A 307 -6.58 -12.63 0.83
CA TYR A 307 -7.06 -13.42 1.96
C TYR A 307 -7.47 -12.51 3.09
N VAL A 308 -8.63 -12.76 3.67
CA VAL A 308 -9.14 -12.01 4.81
C VAL A 308 -9.11 -12.88 6.04
N TYR A 309 -8.54 -12.36 7.10
CA TYR A 309 -8.46 -12.99 8.41
C TYR A 309 -9.15 -12.13 9.46
N SER A 310 -9.78 -12.75 10.42
CA SER A 310 -10.36 -12.08 11.59
C SER A 310 -9.77 -12.61 12.89
N ARG A 311 -9.72 -11.74 13.89
CA ARG A 311 -9.17 -12.03 15.21
C ARG A 311 -10.27 -11.97 16.29
N THR A 312 -10.29 -12.95 17.18
CA THR A 312 -11.05 -12.89 18.40
C THR A 312 -10.10 -13.14 19.58
N GLY A 313 -9.91 -12.10 20.39
CA GLY A 313 -8.86 -12.12 21.42
C GLY A 313 -7.46 -12.19 20.78
N SER A 314 -6.76 -13.31 20.96
CA SER A 314 -5.46 -13.56 20.31
C SER A 314 -5.52 -14.60 19.20
N THR A 315 -6.69 -15.13 18.89
CA THR A 315 -6.86 -16.22 17.92
C THR A 315 -7.31 -15.67 16.58
N TRP A 316 -6.52 -15.90 15.55
CA TRP A 316 -6.80 -15.56 14.17
C TRP A 316 -7.47 -16.72 13.44
N SER A 317 -8.36 -16.43 12.50
CA SER A 317 -8.99 -17.40 11.59
C SER A 317 -9.20 -16.79 10.23
N GLN A 318 -9.05 -17.58 9.17
CA GLN A 318 -9.38 -17.14 7.82
C GLN A 318 -10.90 -16.97 7.68
N GLN A 319 -11.32 -15.82 7.17
CA GLN A 319 -12.71 -15.48 6.93
C GLN A 319 -13.09 -15.63 5.47
N ALA A 320 -12.21 -15.23 4.54
CA ALA A 320 -12.50 -15.30 3.12
C ALA A 320 -11.22 -15.50 2.29
N TYR A 321 -11.42 -16.06 1.11
CA TYR A 321 -10.47 -16.12 0.01
C TYR A 321 -11.10 -15.41 -1.20
N ILE A 322 -10.46 -14.35 -1.68
CA ILE A 322 -11.05 -13.45 -2.66
C ILE A 322 -10.19 -13.41 -3.91
N LYS A 323 -10.82 -13.59 -5.05
CA LYS A 323 -10.27 -13.37 -6.39
C LYS A 323 -11.20 -12.45 -7.18
N ALA A 324 -10.71 -11.89 -8.25
CA ALA A 324 -11.56 -11.19 -9.21
C ALA A 324 -12.61 -12.15 -9.81
N ASP A 325 -13.76 -11.62 -10.18
CA ASP A 325 -14.81 -12.35 -10.91
C ASP A 325 -14.42 -12.69 -12.34
N ARG A 326 -13.23 -12.31 -12.76
CA ARG A 326 -12.68 -12.42 -14.13
C ARG A 326 -11.19 -12.70 -14.14
N ALA A 327 -10.68 -13.07 -15.31
CA ALA A 327 -9.26 -13.35 -15.48
C ALA A 327 -8.42 -12.04 -15.50
N VAL A 328 -7.57 -11.88 -14.49
CA VAL A 328 -6.62 -10.77 -14.33
C VAL A 328 -5.25 -11.33 -13.94
N GLN A 329 -4.23 -10.48 -13.92
CA GLN A 329 -2.90 -10.79 -13.36
C GLN A 329 -2.58 -9.83 -12.24
N GLY A 330 -1.90 -10.33 -11.21
CA GLY A 330 -1.42 -9.53 -10.09
C GLY A 330 -2.53 -9.03 -9.16
N PHE A 331 -3.70 -9.71 -9.09
CA PHE A 331 -4.74 -9.36 -8.13
C PHE A 331 -4.21 -9.44 -6.71
N GLY A 332 -4.33 -8.34 -5.95
CA GLY A 332 -3.74 -8.24 -4.63
C GLY A 332 -2.33 -7.64 -4.60
N ILE A 333 -1.85 -7.02 -5.70
CA ILE A 333 -0.57 -6.27 -5.70
C ILE A 333 -0.62 -5.08 -4.75
N SER A 334 -1.76 -4.44 -4.64
CA SER A 334 -2.09 -3.38 -3.70
C SER A 334 -3.47 -3.63 -3.09
N ILE A 335 -3.62 -3.34 -1.83
CA ILE A 335 -4.89 -3.48 -1.09
C ILE A 335 -5.02 -2.36 -0.08
N ASP A 336 -6.25 -1.98 0.19
CA ASP A 336 -6.58 -1.17 1.35
C ASP A 336 -7.96 -1.52 1.90
N LEU A 337 -8.13 -1.36 3.22
CA LEU A 337 -9.31 -1.77 3.98
C LEU A 337 -9.83 -0.57 4.79
N SER A 338 -11.14 -0.30 4.72
CA SER A 338 -11.75 0.71 5.57
C SER A 338 -11.61 0.40 7.06
N ASP A 339 -11.67 1.41 7.89
CA ASP A 339 -11.51 1.31 9.35
C ASP A 339 -12.46 0.29 10.00
N ASP A 340 -13.69 0.24 9.53
CA ASP A 340 -14.72 -0.71 9.99
C ASP A 340 -14.60 -2.10 9.38
N ALA A 341 -13.63 -2.30 8.48
CA ALA A 341 -13.38 -3.52 7.74
C ALA A 341 -14.56 -3.96 6.83
N ASN A 342 -15.40 -3.05 6.38
CA ASN A 342 -16.56 -3.38 5.54
C ASN A 342 -16.34 -3.06 4.05
N THR A 343 -15.35 -2.25 3.72
CA THR A 343 -14.97 -1.94 2.33
C THR A 343 -13.51 -2.32 2.10
N LEU A 344 -13.24 -3.05 1.03
CA LEU A 344 -11.91 -3.48 0.60
C LEU A 344 -11.69 -3.08 -0.85
N ILE A 345 -10.58 -2.40 -1.13
CA ILE A 345 -10.11 -2.16 -2.50
C ILE A 345 -8.90 -3.05 -2.80
N VAL A 346 -8.90 -3.65 -4.00
CA VAL A 346 -7.84 -4.55 -4.47
C VAL A 346 -7.40 -4.14 -5.87
N GLY A 347 -6.13 -3.78 -6.02
CA GLY A 347 -5.53 -3.45 -7.31
C GLY A 347 -4.97 -4.66 -8.05
N THR A 348 -4.79 -4.50 -9.37
CA THR A 348 -4.20 -5.50 -10.27
C THR A 348 -3.14 -4.86 -11.15
N GLU A 349 -2.16 -5.65 -11.60
CA GLU A 349 -1.17 -5.16 -12.57
C GLU A 349 -1.69 -5.12 -14.00
N ALA A 350 -2.51 -6.11 -14.38
CA ALA A 350 -2.93 -6.26 -15.76
C ALA A 350 -4.31 -6.92 -15.89
N VAL A 351 -4.99 -6.56 -16.95
CA VAL A 351 -6.18 -7.28 -17.47
C VAL A 351 -5.74 -8.14 -18.63
N LEU A 352 -6.16 -9.40 -18.66
CA LEU A 352 -5.87 -10.28 -19.78
C LEU A 352 -6.73 -9.86 -21.00
N SER A 353 -6.09 -9.73 -22.17
CA SER A 353 -6.70 -9.23 -23.39
C SER A 353 -7.98 -9.97 -23.81
N GLY A 354 -8.92 -9.26 -24.41
CA GLY A 354 -10.12 -9.79 -25.06
C GLY A 354 -11.43 -9.54 -24.35
N LEU A 355 -11.47 -8.75 -23.30
CA LEU A 355 -12.68 -8.48 -22.53
C LEU A 355 -13.04 -6.98 -22.61
N ASN A 356 -14.21 -6.68 -23.14
CA ASN A 356 -14.80 -5.33 -23.09
C ASN A 356 -15.45 -5.14 -21.72
N TYR A 357 -14.98 -4.16 -20.94
CA TYR A 357 -15.53 -3.88 -19.61
C TYR A 357 -16.22 -2.52 -19.59
N SER A 358 -17.42 -2.50 -19.02
CA SER A 358 -18.05 -1.28 -18.53
C SER A 358 -18.00 -1.33 -17.01
N GLY A 359 -17.24 -0.46 -16.38
CA GLY A 359 -17.16 -0.30 -14.94
C GLY A 359 -17.62 1.08 -14.49
N VAL A 360 -17.57 1.35 -13.19
CA VAL A 360 -17.68 2.69 -12.66
C VAL A 360 -16.47 3.46 -13.14
N SER A 361 -16.65 4.20 -14.19
CA SER A 361 -15.61 4.94 -14.85
C SER A 361 -16.16 6.30 -15.20
N GLY A 362 -15.30 7.26 -15.30
CA GLY A 362 -15.55 8.28 -16.29
C GLY A 362 -15.86 7.60 -17.65
N SER A 363 -16.80 8.07 -18.38
CA SER A 363 -17.53 7.61 -19.57
C SER A 363 -16.77 6.91 -20.73
N GLY A 364 -15.60 6.33 -20.52
CA GLY A 364 -14.82 5.61 -21.52
C GLY A 364 -14.90 4.09 -21.31
N GLY A 365 -15.58 3.38 -22.20
CA GLY A 365 -15.52 1.92 -22.21
C GLY A 365 -14.08 1.44 -22.45
N PHE A 366 -13.64 0.46 -21.64
CA PHE A 366 -12.34 -0.18 -21.81
C PHE A 366 -12.29 -0.87 -23.19
N ASN A 367 -11.43 -0.40 -24.06
CA ASN A 367 -11.18 -1.07 -25.33
C ASN A 367 -10.24 -2.24 -25.07
N GLY A 368 -10.75 -3.48 -25.10
CA GLY A 368 -10.12 -4.72 -24.62
C GLY A 368 -8.78 -5.13 -25.23
N SER A 369 -7.98 -4.19 -25.71
CA SER A 369 -6.63 -4.41 -26.25
C SER A 369 -5.51 -3.85 -25.36
N ALA A 370 -5.81 -3.07 -24.28
CA ALA A 370 -4.80 -2.46 -23.45
C ALA A 370 -4.25 -3.46 -22.42
N VAL A 371 -3.15 -4.11 -22.77
CA VAL A 371 -2.39 -4.99 -21.87
C VAL A 371 -1.73 -4.12 -20.77
N ARG A 372 -1.87 -4.52 -19.47
CA ARG A 372 -1.32 -3.82 -18.31
C ARG A 372 -1.91 -2.41 -18.04
N ALA A 373 -3.12 -2.12 -18.51
CA ALA A 373 -3.81 -0.90 -18.09
C ALA A 373 -4.16 -0.92 -16.60
N GLY A 374 -4.40 -2.11 -16.03
CA GLY A 374 -4.73 -2.29 -14.62
C GLY A 374 -6.20 -1.98 -14.28
N ILE A 375 -6.66 -2.49 -13.17
CA ILE A 375 -8.02 -2.27 -12.61
C ILE A 375 -7.92 -2.30 -11.08
N ALA A 376 -8.79 -1.56 -10.39
CA ALA A 376 -9.04 -1.72 -8.96
C ALA A 376 -10.45 -2.28 -8.75
N PHE A 377 -10.58 -3.30 -7.91
CA PHE A 377 -11.83 -3.95 -7.55
C PHE A 377 -12.28 -3.50 -6.17
N VAL A 378 -13.56 -3.23 -6.01
CA VAL A 378 -14.17 -2.87 -4.74
C VAL A 378 -15.04 -4.02 -4.25
N PHE A 379 -14.79 -4.42 -3.01
CA PHE A 379 -15.55 -5.43 -2.31
C PHE A 379 -16.17 -4.82 -1.06
N THR A 380 -17.40 -5.23 -0.76
CA THR A 380 -18.08 -4.85 0.47
C THR A 380 -18.47 -6.07 1.28
N ARG A 381 -18.55 -5.89 2.59
CA ARG A 381 -18.89 -6.97 3.52
C ARG A 381 -20.23 -6.70 4.17
N ASN A 382 -21.14 -7.67 4.06
CA ASN A 382 -22.39 -7.69 4.80
C ASN A 382 -22.34 -8.85 5.81
N ASN A 383 -22.25 -8.50 7.10
CA ASN A 383 -21.99 -9.46 8.19
C ASN A 383 -20.63 -10.18 7.98
N SER A 384 -20.66 -11.48 7.65
CA SER A 384 -19.45 -12.27 7.38
C SER A 384 -19.20 -12.56 5.91
N SER A 385 -20.08 -12.10 5.03
CA SER A 385 -20.01 -12.42 3.60
C SER A 385 -19.49 -11.23 2.82
N TRP A 386 -18.47 -11.45 2.00
CA TRP A 386 -17.95 -10.48 1.05
C TRP A 386 -18.70 -10.58 -0.28
N ILE A 387 -18.89 -9.46 -0.95
CA ILE A 387 -19.39 -9.38 -2.32
C ILE A 387 -18.50 -8.44 -3.12
N GLN A 388 -18.26 -8.75 -4.39
CA GLN A 388 -17.67 -7.79 -5.32
C GLN A 388 -18.77 -6.81 -5.72
N GLU A 389 -18.58 -5.55 -5.36
CA GLU A 389 -19.58 -4.51 -5.65
C GLU A 389 -19.34 -3.88 -7.00
N SER A 390 -18.10 -3.51 -7.28
CA SER A 390 -17.74 -2.80 -8.50
C SER A 390 -16.26 -3.01 -8.84
N PHE A 391 -15.84 -2.43 -9.95
CA PHE A 391 -14.45 -2.21 -10.29
C PHE A 391 -14.29 -0.80 -10.86
N VAL A 392 -13.10 -0.26 -10.74
CA VAL A 392 -12.72 1.07 -11.20
C VAL A 392 -11.57 0.95 -12.18
N ASN A 393 -11.67 1.64 -13.30
CA ASN A 393 -10.60 1.78 -14.29
C ASN A 393 -10.36 3.25 -14.61
N ALA A 394 -9.18 3.58 -15.12
CA ALA A 394 -8.89 4.94 -15.56
C ALA A 394 -9.82 5.37 -16.70
N SER A 395 -10.24 6.63 -16.71
CA SER A 395 -11.07 7.21 -17.79
C SER A 395 -10.35 7.27 -19.13
N ASN A 396 -9.02 7.32 -19.09
CA ASN A 396 -8.10 7.38 -20.23
C ASN A 396 -7.17 6.17 -20.27
N ALA A 397 -7.63 4.99 -19.84
CA ALA A 397 -6.82 3.79 -19.74
C ALA A 397 -6.08 3.44 -21.03
N GLU A 398 -4.76 3.40 -20.98
CA GLU A 398 -3.88 3.01 -22.07
C GLU A 398 -3.02 1.79 -21.69
N GLU A 399 -2.36 1.22 -22.71
CA GLU A 399 -1.49 0.08 -22.47
C GLU A 399 -0.26 0.51 -21.63
N GLY A 400 -0.08 -0.16 -20.50
CA GLY A 400 1.08 0.06 -19.65
C GLY A 400 0.90 1.06 -18.53
N ASP A 401 -0.25 1.69 -18.34
CA ASP A 401 -0.51 2.71 -17.30
C ASP A 401 -0.37 2.19 -15.86
N TYR A 402 -0.58 0.88 -15.65
CA TYR A 402 -0.53 0.25 -14.32
C TYR A 402 -1.49 0.88 -13.31
N PHE A 403 -2.71 1.23 -13.75
CA PHE A 403 -3.78 1.67 -12.84
C PHE A 403 -4.09 0.56 -11.81
N GLY A 404 -4.15 0.90 -10.54
CA GLY A 404 -4.30 -0.08 -9.46
C GLY A 404 -2.95 -0.56 -8.88
N GLY A 405 -1.82 -0.03 -9.33
CA GLY A 405 -0.51 -0.32 -8.74
C GLY A 405 -0.37 0.18 -7.29
N SER A 406 -1.14 1.20 -6.91
CA SER A 406 -1.35 1.67 -5.55
C SER A 406 -2.81 2.07 -5.34
N VAL A 407 -3.34 1.80 -4.16
CA VAL A 407 -4.74 2.12 -3.79
C VAL A 407 -4.80 2.65 -2.36
N ALA A 408 -5.79 3.49 -2.08
CA ALA A 408 -6.10 3.98 -0.73
C ALA A 408 -7.61 4.19 -0.56
N LEU A 409 -8.11 3.96 0.66
CA LEU A 409 -9.48 4.24 1.10
C LEU A 409 -9.50 5.29 2.21
N SER A 410 -10.59 6.06 2.29
CA SER A 410 -10.93 6.81 3.50
C SER A 410 -11.36 5.84 4.62
N ALA A 411 -11.33 6.31 5.87
CA ALA A 411 -11.69 5.51 7.03
C ALA A 411 -13.11 4.91 6.94
N ASP A 412 -14.04 5.65 6.37
CA ASP A 412 -15.44 5.22 6.15
C ASP A 412 -15.63 4.36 4.89
N GLY A 413 -14.57 4.16 4.10
CA GLY A 413 -14.60 3.39 2.85
C GLY A 413 -15.39 4.02 1.70
N ASN A 414 -15.79 5.30 1.81
CA ASN A 414 -16.62 5.98 0.81
C ASN A 414 -15.81 6.76 -0.25
N THR A 415 -14.54 7.05 0.03
CA THR A 415 -13.62 7.70 -0.91
C THR A 415 -12.45 6.76 -1.21
N LEU A 416 -12.11 6.61 -2.47
CA LEU A 416 -10.95 5.83 -2.90
C LEU A 416 -10.04 6.64 -3.81
N ALA A 417 -8.74 6.36 -3.73
CA ALA A 417 -7.73 6.85 -4.65
C ALA A 417 -6.99 5.68 -5.29
N VAL A 418 -6.71 5.80 -6.58
CA VAL A 418 -6.01 4.76 -7.34
C VAL A 418 -4.89 5.40 -8.13
N GLY A 419 -3.68 4.90 -7.99
CA GLY A 419 -2.51 5.34 -8.74
C GLY A 419 -2.34 4.59 -10.06
N ALA A 420 -1.91 5.32 -11.09
CA ALA A 420 -1.49 4.83 -12.41
C ALA A 420 -0.09 5.38 -12.70
N ARG A 421 0.92 4.66 -12.27
CA ARG A 421 2.30 5.17 -12.17
C ARG A 421 3.02 5.41 -13.49
N LEU A 422 2.52 4.87 -14.59
CA LEU A 422 3.09 5.04 -15.93
C LEU A 422 2.11 5.73 -16.90
N GLU A 423 1.05 6.35 -16.37
CA GLU A 423 0.15 7.18 -17.17
C GLU A 423 0.92 8.40 -17.70
N ASP A 424 0.95 8.58 -19.03
CA ASP A 424 1.90 9.46 -19.72
C ASP A 424 1.25 10.67 -20.42
N SER A 425 -0.03 10.98 -20.16
CA SER A 425 -0.65 12.18 -20.70
C SER A 425 0.04 13.45 -20.21
N ALA A 426 0.05 14.47 -21.06
CA ALA A 426 0.64 15.78 -20.76
C ALA A 426 -0.28 16.69 -19.92
N ALA A 427 -1.39 16.16 -19.34
CA ALA A 427 -2.24 16.93 -18.46
C ALA A 427 -1.51 17.33 -17.17
N THR A 428 -1.92 18.41 -16.54
CA THR A 428 -1.36 18.91 -15.28
C THR A 428 -2.48 19.30 -14.32
N GLY A 429 -2.27 19.08 -13.02
CA GLY A 429 -3.19 19.53 -11.96
C GLY A 429 -4.38 18.57 -11.73
N VAL A 430 -5.58 19.11 -11.55
CA VAL A 430 -6.82 18.39 -11.25
C VAL A 430 -7.89 18.69 -12.29
#